data_2f41c988fc5f6d787e5f9a7a4c07c4ae
#
_entry.id   2f41c988fc5f6d787e5f9a7a4c07c4ae
#
_cell.length_a   1.000
_cell.length_b   1.000
_cell.length_c   1.000
_cell.angle_alpha   90.00
_cell.angle_beta   90.00
_cell.angle_gamma   90.00
#
_symmetry.space_group_name_H-M   'P 1'
#
loop_
_entity.id
_entity.type
_entity.pdbx_description
1 polymer ?
#
loop_
_entity_poly.entity_id
_entity_poly.type
_entity_poly.pdbx_seq_one_letter_code
_entity_poly.pdbx_strand_id
1 'polypeptide(L)'
;YGTNRDALLLQLTQGLDVILEIDWQGAAQVLKEWPDALSIFILPPSREALHARLIGRNQDHPDVIQARMAEADETLSKAPQFDYWIVNDAFEVALDELRAIVLASRQRRARVELQHERLLKMLLGEG
;
A
#
# COMPACT_ATOMS: atom_id res chain seq x y z
N TYR A 1 -4.06 -14.81 4.54
CA TYR A 1 -4.62 -13.70 3.76
C TYR A 1 -6.06 -14.02 3.37
N GLY A 2 -6.99 -13.24 3.89
CA GLY A 2 -8.41 -13.56 3.84
C GLY A 2 -9.27 -12.65 2.94
N THR A 3 -8.68 -11.91 2.00
CA THR A 3 -9.47 -11.03 1.14
C THR A 3 -10.21 -11.85 0.08
N ASN A 4 -11.52 -11.65 -0.02
CA ASN A 4 -12.33 -12.30 -1.03
C ASN A 4 -12.08 -11.63 -2.38
N ARG A 5 -11.52 -12.40 -3.32
CA ARG A 5 -11.20 -11.92 -4.65
C ARG A 5 -12.42 -11.43 -5.42
N ASP A 6 -13.55 -12.13 -5.32
CA ASP A 6 -14.76 -11.77 -6.05
C ASP A 6 -15.35 -10.46 -5.52
N ALA A 7 -15.35 -10.27 -4.21
CA ALA A 7 -15.82 -9.01 -3.60
C ALA A 7 -14.92 -7.86 -4.01
N LEU A 8 -13.60 -8.06 -4.02
CA LEU A 8 -12.63 -7.06 -4.43
C LEU A 8 -12.83 -6.69 -5.91
N LEU A 9 -12.97 -7.68 -6.77
CA LEU A 9 -13.18 -7.46 -8.19
C LEU A 9 -14.46 -6.67 -8.43
N LEU A 10 -15.55 -6.99 -7.71
CA LEU A 10 -16.80 -6.26 -7.81
C LEU A 10 -16.63 -4.79 -7.49
N GLN A 11 -15.93 -4.47 -6.40
CA GLN A 11 -15.66 -3.08 -6.01
C GLN A 11 -14.84 -2.34 -7.07
N LEU A 12 -13.82 -3.00 -7.62
CA LEU A 12 -12.99 -2.40 -8.67
C LEU A 12 -13.79 -2.14 -9.94
N THR A 13 -14.69 -3.04 -10.32
CA THR A 13 -15.54 -2.85 -11.52
C THR A 13 -16.55 -1.72 -11.33
N GLN A 14 -16.87 -1.36 -10.10
CA GLN A 14 -17.73 -0.21 -9.77
C GLN A 14 -16.96 1.11 -9.75
N GLY A 15 -15.66 1.09 -10.04
CA GLY A 15 -14.83 2.29 -10.04
C GLY A 15 -14.38 2.75 -8.66
N LEU A 16 -14.50 1.89 -7.65
CA LEU A 16 -14.07 2.20 -6.30
C LEU A 16 -12.58 1.94 -6.11
N ASP A 17 -11.91 2.81 -5.38
CA ASP A 17 -10.56 2.54 -4.91
C ASP A 17 -10.65 1.59 -3.71
N VAL A 18 -9.75 0.60 -3.69
CA VAL A 18 -9.70 -0.36 -2.60
C VAL A 18 -8.33 -0.29 -1.95
N ILE A 19 -8.30 -0.08 -0.64
CA ILE A 19 -7.08 -0.04 0.15
C ILE A 19 -7.05 -1.30 1.03
N LEU A 20 -5.97 -2.05 0.92
CA LEU A 20 -5.77 -3.28 1.69
C LEU A 20 -4.66 -3.06 2.71
N GLU A 21 -4.96 -3.38 3.97
CA GLU A 21 -3.96 -3.43 5.04
C GLU A 21 -3.53 -4.88 5.19
N ILE A 22 -2.39 -5.23 4.61
CA ILE A 22 -1.92 -6.61 4.57
C ILE A 22 -0.42 -6.67 4.81
N ASP A 23 0.06 -7.86 5.14
CA ASP A 23 1.48 -8.10 5.29
C ASP A 23 2.17 -8.18 3.91
N TRP A 24 3.51 -8.28 3.92
CA TRP A 24 4.28 -8.31 2.67
C TRP A 24 3.97 -9.55 1.83
N GLN A 25 3.59 -10.67 2.46
CA GLN A 25 3.24 -11.91 1.76
C GLN A 25 1.91 -11.71 1.01
N GLY A 26 0.92 -11.12 1.69
CA GLY A 26 -0.35 -10.78 1.06
C GLY A 26 -0.19 -9.75 -0.06
N ALA A 27 0.68 -8.77 0.13
CA ALA A 27 0.99 -7.78 -0.90
C ALA A 27 1.59 -8.45 -2.14
N ALA A 28 2.50 -9.39 -1.96
CA ALA A 28 3.09 -10.13 -3.08
C ALA A 28 2.02 -10.89 -3.87
N GLN A 29 1.07 -11.51 -3.19
CA GLN A 29 -0.05 -12.22 -3.85
C GLN A 29 -0.94 -11.26 -4.63
N VAL A 30 -1.29 -10.13 -4.04
CA VAL A 30 -2.12 -9.12 -4.70
C VAL A 30 -1.45 -8.60 -5.96
N LEU A 31 -0.16 -8.26 -5.88
CA LEU A 31 0.59 -7.77 -7.03
C LEU A 31 0.72 -8.80 -8.15
N LYS A 32 0.73 -10.08 -7.80
CA LYS A 32 0.75 -11.15 -8.78
C LYS A 32 -0.54 -11.23 -9.56
N GLU A 33 -1.68 -11.04 -8.91
CA GLU A 33 -3.00 -11.07 -9.55
C GLU A 33 -3.37 -9.73 -10.20
N TRP A 34 -2.94 -8.63 -9.60
CA TRP A 34 -3.20 -7.27 -10.09
C TRP A 34 -1.88 -6.51 -10.21
N PRO A 35 -1.13 -6.70 -11.32
CA PRO A 35 0.17 -6.04 -11.49
C PRO A 35 0.11 -4.51 -11.46
N ASP A 36 -1.05 -3.92 -11.75
CA ASP A 36 -1.24 -2.46 -11.73
C ASP A 36 -1.54 -1.92 -10.34
N ALA A 37 -1.68 -2.78 -9.34
CA ALA A 37 -1.87 -2.34 -7.96
C ALA A 37 -0.61 -1.60 -7.48
N LEU A 38 -0.83 -0.58 -6.65
CA LEU A 38 0.27 0.15 -6.03
C LEU A 38 0.53 -0.39 -4.64
N SER A 39 1.78 -0.57 -4.32
CA SER A 39 2.20 -1.05 -3.01
C SER A 39 2.89 0.06 -2.23
N ILE A 40 2.51 0.21 -0.97
CA ILE A 40 3.02 1.25 -0.09
C ILE A 40 3.54 0.58 1.17
N PHE A 41 4.78 0.88 1.52
CA PHE A 41 5.40 0.38 2.74
C PHE A 41 5.48 1.51 3.76
N ILE A 42 4.95 1.26 4.94
CA ILE A 42 4.98 2.23 6.03
C ILE A 42 6.19 1.94 6.91
N LEU A 43 7.12 2.88 6.93
CA LEU A 43 8.35 2.76 7.70
C LEU A 43 8.20 3.40 9.09
N PRO A 44 8.75 2.80 10.14
CA PRO A 44 8.87 3.49 11.41
C PRO A 44 9.91 4.61 11.30
N PRO A 45 9.82 5.67 12.13
CA PRO A 45 10.75 6.80 12.02
C PRO A 45 12.15 6.48 12.53
N SER A 46 12.29 5.46 13.38
CA SER A 46 13.57 5.03 13.93
C SER A 46 13.48 3.60 14.44
N ARG A 47 14.63 2.98 14.64
CA ARG A 47 14.68 1.65 15.23
C ARG A 47 14.19 1.68 16.68
N GLU A 48 14.48 2.75 17.40
CA GLU A 48 14.03 2.95 18.77
C GLU A 48 12.51 3.05 18.86
N ALA A 49 11.88 3.78 17.93
CA ALA A 49 10.43 3.88 17.87
C ALA A 49 9.79 2.52 17.55
N LEU A 50 10.38 1.76 16.64
CA LEU A 50 9.94 0.42 16.33
C LEU A 50 9.98 -0.48 17.56
N HIS A 51 11.11 -0.48 18.26
CA HIS A 51 11.30 -1.26 19.48
C HIS A 51 10.26 -0.90 20.54
N ALA A 52 10.03 0.40 20.74
CA ALA A 52 9.05 0.88 21.70
C ALA A 52 7.63 0.40 21.37
N ARG A 53 7.26 0.38 20.08
CA ARG A 53 5.95 -0.12 19.65
C ARG A 53 5.80 -1.61 19.88
N LEU A 54 6.87 -2.38 19.69
CA LEU A 54 6.83 -3.83 19.86
C LEU A 54 6.75 -4.23 21.33
N ILE A 55 7.35 -3.44 22.23
CA ILE A 55 7.21 -3.64 23.66
C ILE A 55 5.76 -3.42 24.09
N GLY A 56 5.12 -2.39 23.51
CA GLY A 56 3.71 -2.08 23.76
C GLY A 56 3.40 -1.79 25.23
N ARG A 57 2.13 -1.95 25.58
CA ARG A 57 1.65 -1.72 26.94
C ARG A 57 1.92 -2.91 27.87
N ASN A 58 2.03 -4.09 27.29
CA ASN A 58 2.34 -5.29 28.02
C ASN A 58 3.82 -5.51 27.95
N GLN A 59 4.48 -5.47 29.07
CA GLN A 59 5.90 -5.74 29.16
C GLN A 59 6.13 -7.22 28.96
N ASP A 60 6.14 -7.64 27.70
CA ASP A 60 6.35 -9.02 27.34
C ASP A 60 7.76 -9.48 27.73
N HIS A 61 7.92 -10.78 27.88
CA HIS A 61 9.20 -11.38 28.15
C HIS A 61 10.24 -10.97 27.08
N PRO A 62 11.51 -10.71 27.46
CA PRO A 62 12.53 -10.30 26.49
C PRO A 62 12.68 -11.21 25.27
N ASP A 63 12.44 -12.52 25.42
CA ASP A 63 12.51 -13.47 24.31
C ASP A 63 11.41 -13.19 23.28
N VAL A 64 10.21 -12.82 23.73
CA VAL A 64 9.09 -12.49 22.86
C VAL A 64 9.38 -11.19 22.10
N ILE A 65 9.93 -10.19 22.77
CA ILE A 65 10.31 -8.92 22.14
C ILE A 65 11.38 -9.15 21.08
N GLN A 66 12.37 -9.98 21.38
CA GLN A 66 13.44 -10.31 20.44
C GLN A 66 12.89 -11.03 19.21
N ALA A 67 11.95 -11.94 19.37
CA ALA A 67 11.29 -12.63 18.27
C ALA A 67 10.52 -11.65 17.39
N ARG A 68 9.80 -10.70 18.00
CA ARG A 68 9.07 -9.66 17.25
C ARG A 68 10.01 -8.74 16.49
N MET A 69 11.16 -8.39 17.08
CA MET A 69 12.17 -7.59 16.39
C MET A 69 12.74 -8.33 15.19
N ALA A 70 12.96 -9.65 15.30
CA ALA A 70 13.44 -10.45 14.19
C ALA A 70 12.41 -10.48 13.03
N GLU A 71 11.13 -10.64 13.36
CA GLU A 71 10.06 -10.59 12.37
C GLU A 71 9.97 -9.20 11.69
N ALA A 72 10.12 -8.15 12.49
CA ALA A 72 10.13 -6.79 11.96
C ALA A 72 11.31 -6.56 11.03
N ASP A 73 12.49 -7.07 11.38
CA ASP A 73 13.66 -6.99 10.52
C ASP A 73 13.44 -7.70 9.18
N GLU A 74 12.80 -8.86 9.20
CA GLU A 74 12.45 -9.57 7.98
C GLU A 74 11.48 -8.75 7.14
N THR A 75 10.44 -8.21 7.75
CA THR A 75 9.47 -7.37 7.07
C THR A 75 10.14 -6.13 6.45
N LEU A 76 11.00 -5.45 7.21
CA LEU A 76 11.72 -4.28 6.72
C LEU A 76 12.63 -4.61 5.53
N SER A 77 13.17 -5.82 5.50
CA SER A 77 14.01 -6.26 4.38
C SER A 77 13.25 -6.33 3.05
N LYS A 78 11.92 -6.38 3.10
CA LYS A 78 11.05 -6.42 1.93
C LYS A 78 10.67 -5.03 1.40
N ALA A 79 10.99 -3.97 2.12
CA ALA A 79 10.64 -2.60 1.72
C ALA A 79 11.08 -2.26 0.29
N PRO A 80 12.27 -2.67 -0.20
CA PRO A 80 12.67 -2.36 -1.57
C PRO A 80 11.78 -2.97 -2.66
N GLN A 81 10.90 -3.91 -2.33
CA GLN A 81 9.96 -4.50 -3.27
C GLN A 81 8.68 -3.67 -3.44
N PHE A 82 8.50 -2.64 -2.63
CA PHE A 82 7.30 -1.81 -2.63
C PHE A 82 7.51 -0.55 -3.47
N ASP A 83 6.42 -0.07 -4.07
CA ASP A 83 6.47 1.09 -4.98
C ASP A 83 6.73 2.40 -4.26
N TYR A 84 6.19 2.54 -3.05
CA TYR A 84 6.26 3.78 -2.27
C TYR A 84 6.63 3.49 -0.83
N TRP A 85 7.36 4.41 -0.23
CA TRP A 85 7.67 4.36 1.20
C TRP A 85 7.13 5.62 1.87
N ILE A 86 6.42 5.42 2.96
CA ILE A 86 5.94 6.52 3.80
C ILE A 86 6.51 6.31 5.19
N VAL A 87 7.14 7.36 5.74
CA VAL A 87 7.67 7.31 7.11
C VAL A 87 6.56 7.76 8.06
N ASN A 88 6.19 6.91 9.00
CA ASN A 88 5.15 7.20 9.97
C ASN A 88 5.76 7.88 11.20
N ASP A 89 6.19 9.12 11.03
CA ASP A 89 6.69 9.96 12.11
C ASP A 89 5.60 10.93 12.57
N ALA A 90 5.26 11.89 11.73
CA ALA A 90 4.14 12.79 11.99
C ALA A 90 2.91 12.27 11.23
N PHE A 91 1.85 11.95 11.95
CA PHE A 91 0.65 11.35 11.37
C PHE A 91 0.07 12.17 10.22
N GLU A 92 -0.02 13.49 10.41
CA GLU A 92 -0.60 14.36 9.38
C GLU A 92 0.22 14.38 8.09
N VAL A 93 1.54 14.36 8.22
CA VAL A 93 2.45 14.33 7.06
C VAL A 93 2.30 13.00 6.33
N ALA A 94 2.31 11.89 7.07
CA ALA A 94 2.14 10.56 6.48
C ALA A 94 0.79 10.43 5.78
N LEU A 95 -0.27 10.98 6.38
CA LEU A 95 -1.61 10.97 5.79
C LEU A 95 -1.65 11.78 4.49
N ASP A 96 -1.01 12.94 4.46
CA ASP A 96 -0.93 13.77 3.26
C ASP A 96 -0.16 13.05 2.15
N GLU A 97 0.92 12.38 2.49
CA GLU A 97 1.69 11.60 1.52
C GLU A 97 0.87 10.43 0.96
N LEU A 98 0.15 9.72 1.82
CA LEU A 98 -0.74 8.64 1.38
C LEU A 98 -1.84 9.19 0.46
N ARG A 99 -2.44 10.32 0.84
CA ARG A 99 -3.47 10.97 0.03
C ARG A 99 -2.94 11.36 -1.33
N ALA A 100 -1.71 11.89 -1.39
CA ALA A 100 -1.07 12.28 -2.65
C ALA A 100 -0.90 11.07 -3.58
N ILE A 101 -0.50 9.93 -3.05
CA ILE A 101 -0.35 8.70 -3.84
C ILE A 101 -1.70 8.25 -4.39
N VAL A 102 -2.74 8.26 -3.56
CA VAL A 102 -4.09 7.85 -3.99
C VAL A 102 -4.60 8.78 -5.10
N LEU A 103 -4.47 10.09 -4.91
CA LEU A 103 -4.92 11.07 -5.90
C LEU A 103 -4.15 10.94 -7.21
N ALA A 104 -2.83 10.77 -7.14
CA ALA A 104 -2.02 10.57 -8.33
C ALA A 104 -2.39 9.28 -9.06
N SER A 105 -2.69 8.21 -8.32
CA SER A 105 -3.05 6.93 -8.92
C SER A 105 -4.34 7.01 -9.74
N ARG A 106 -5.25 7.88 -9.34
CA ARG A 106 -6.52 8.11 -10.06
C ARG A 106 -6.30 8.76 -11.41
N GLN A 107 -5.18 9.45 -11.61
CA GLN A 107 -4.84 10.16 -12.85
C GLN A 107 -3.97 9.33 -13.79
N ARG A 108 -3.59 8.15 -13.39
CA ARG A 108 -2.78 7.28 -14.27
C ARG A 108 -3.51 7.02 -15.57
N ARG A 109 -2.78 7.07 -16.70
CA ARG A 109 -3.34 6.85 -18.03
C ARG A 109 -4.22 5.60 -18.09
N ALA A 110 -3.75 4.49 -17.51
CA ALA A 110 -4.49 3.24 -17.52
C ALA A 110 -5.88 3.35 -16.89
N ARG A 111 -6.06 4.28 -15.92
CA ARG A 111 -7.36 4.46 -15.26
C ARG A 111 -8.27 5.43 -15.99
N VAL A 112 -7.71 6.47 -16.58
CA VAL A 112 -8.49 7.54 -17.21
C VAL A 112 -8.67 7.35 -18.72
N GLU A 113 -7.93 6.44 -19.31
CA GLU A 113 -7.92 6.20 -20.76
C GLU A 113 -9.31 5.91 -21.29
N LEU A 114 -10.04 5.01 -20.66
CA LEU A 114 -11.38 4.65 -21.08
C LEU A 114 -12.35 5.84 -20.96
N GLN A 115 -12.21 6.60 -19.87
CA GLN A 115 -13.04 7.77 -19.62
C GLN A 115 -12.84 8.88 -20.67
N HIS A 116 -11.61 9.02 -21.18
CA HIS A 116 -11.24 10.09 -22.09
C HIS A 116 -10.97 9.61 -23.52
N GLU A 117 -11.26 8.35 -23.82
CA GLU A 117 -11.00 7.78 -25.12
C GLU A 117 -11.71 8.53 -26.26
N ARG A 118 -12.98 8.85 -26.04
CA ARG A 118 -13.77 9.57 -27.03
C ARG A 118 -13.21 10.96 -27.29
N LEU A 119 -12.84 11.66 -26.23
CA LEU A 119 -12.24 13.00 -26.37
C LEU A 119 -10.94 12.93 -27.17
N LEU A 120 -10.08 11.96 -26.84
CA LEU A 120 -8.82 11.81 -27.55
C LEU A 120 -9.03 11.55 -29.04
N LYS A 121 -9.98 10.68 -29.38
CA LYS A 121 -10.32 10.37 -30.79
C LYS A 121 -10.80 11.62 -31.51
N MET A 122 -11.65 12.42 -30.88
CA MET A 122 -12.12 13.69 -31.45
C MET A 122 -10.97 14.66 -31.68
N LEU A 123 -10.05 14.76 -30.71
CA LEU A 123 -8.89 15.65 -30.84
C LEU A 123 -7.95 15.20 -31.96
N LEU A 124 -7.87 13.92 -32.23
CA LEU A 124 -7.05 13.36 -33.30
C LEU A 124 -7.74 13.42 -34.68
N GLY A 125 -8.98 13.91 -34.74
CA GLY A 125 -9.73 13.96 -35.98
C GLY A 125 -10.34 12.64 -36.44
N GLU A 126 -10.44 11.68 -35.54
CA GLU A 126 -10.99 10.35 -35.83
C GLU A 126 -12.48 10.24 -35.54
N GLY A 127 -13.07 11.34 -35.24
CA GLY A 127 -14.44 11.53 -34.90
C GLY A 127 -15.49 10.54 -35.16
#